data_9f80ba9c2854cac562cb28f223f2ca52
#
_entry.id   9f80ba9c2854cac562cb28f223f2ca52
#
_cell.length_a   1.000
_cell.length_b   1.000
_cell.length_c   1.000
_cell.angle_alpha   90.00
_cell.angle_beta   90.00
_cell.angle_gamma   90.00
#
_symmetry.space_group_name_H-M   'P 1'
#
loop_
_entity.id
_entity.type
_entity.pdbx_description
1 polymer ?
#
loop_
_entity_poly.entity_id
_entity_poly.type
_entity_poly.pdbx_seq_one_letter_code
_entity_poly.pdbx_strand_id
1 'polypeptide(L)'
;MHPPLYADALLRIWDTADPPGLRLAGQVDLTNRAALVGHLLAVDGAPADVTLDLTEVTFLNFASLHALVAFAESLEPGRRLVVHTRTPAVAQMLRACGWDRPEVPLTLLEEITDD
;
A
#
# COMPACT_ATOMS: atom_id res chain seq x y z
N MET A 1 -14.45 -6.07 -15.94
CA MET A 1 -13.16 -5.41 -15.71
C MET A 1 -13.30 -3.92 -16.01
N HIS A 2 -12.96 -3.07 -15.09
CA HIS A 2 -13.01 -1.62 -15.26
C HIS A 2 -11.60 -1.06 -15.43
N PRO A 3 -11.45 0.09 -16.06
CA PRO A 3 -10.13 0.68 -16.25
C PRO A 3 -9.50 1.13 -14.92
N PRO A 4 -8.18 1.21 -14.85
CA PRO A 4 -7.53 1.70 -13.65
C PRO A 4 -7.84 3.18 -13.41
N LEU A 5 -7.82 3.61 -12.14
CA LEU A 5 -7.91 5.01 -11.76
C LEU A 5 -6.69 5.80 -12.26
N TYR A 6 -5.56 5.12 -12.34
CA TYR A 6 -4.29 5.71 -12.75
C TYR A 6 -3.47 4.65 -13.50
N ALA A 7 -2.81 5.05 -14.56
CA ALA A 7 -1.89 4.19 -15.29
C ALA A 7 -0.77 5.02 -15.91
N ASP A 8 0.46 4.56 -15.72
CA ASP A 8 1.63 5.07 -16.44
C ASP A 8 2.43 3.88 -16.99
N ALA A 9 3.65 4.12 -17.47
CA ALA A 9 4.46 3.06 -18.07
C ALA A 9 4.83 1.97 -17.06
N LEU A 10 4.83 2.26 -15.75
CA LEU A 10 5.32 1.37 -14.70
C LEU A 10 4.23 0.88 -13.77
N LEU A 11 3.18 1.66 -13.54
CA LEU A 11 2.23 1.42 -12.45
C LEU A 11 0.79 1.55 -12.92
N ARG A 12 -0.08 0.66 -12.43
CA ARG A 12 -1.53 0.79 -12.54
C ARG A 12 -2.15 0.72 -11.16
N ILE A 13 -3.19 1.52 -10.93
CA ILE A 13 -3.90 1.60 -9.66
C ILE A 13 -5.39 1.43 -9.90
N TRP A 14 -6.03 0.51 -9.16
CA TRP A 14 -7.48 0.33 -9.15
C TRP A 14 -7.98 0.56 -7.74
N ASP A 15 -9.21 1.07 -7.62
CA ASP A 15 -9.88 1.11 -6.34
C ASP A 15 -10.56 -0.22 -6.03
N THR A 16 -10.70 -0.50 -4.74
CA THR A 16 -11.47 -1.65 -4.24
C THR A 16 -12.53 -1.13 -3.27
N ALA A 17 -13.69 -1.80 -3.23
CA ALA A 17 -14.82 -1.34 -2.43
C ALA A 17 -14.99 -2.16 -1.15
N ASP A 18 -14.65 -3.45 -1.19
CA ASP A 18 -14.88 -4.36 -0.07
C ASP A 18 -13.74 -5.40 -0.01
N PRO A 19 -12.72 -5.15 0.82
CA PRO A 19 -12.55 -3.99 1.70
C PRO A 19 -12.21 -2.71 0.93
N PRO A 20 -12.46 -1.53 1.51
CA PRO A 20 -12.10 -0.27 0.84
C PRO A 20 -10.59 -0.09 0.76
N GLY A 21 -10.11 0.31 -0.40
CA GLY A 21 -8.68 0.48 -0.60
C GLY A 21 -8.27 0.58 -2.06
N LEU A 22 -7.04 0.16 -2.32
CA LEU A 22 -6.45 0.18 -3.65
C LEU A 22 -5.75 -1.15 -3.95
N ARG A 23 -5.73 -1.51 -5.24
CA ARG A 23 -4.90 -2.59 -5.77
C ARG A 23 -3.92 -1.99 -6.78
N LEU A 24 -2.67 -2.38 -6.66
CA LEU A 24 -1.60 -1.88 -7.50
C LEU A 24 -0.97 -3.02 -8.29
N ALA A 25 -0.49 -2.71 -9.51
CA ALA A 25 0.31 -3.64 -10.31
C ALA A 25 1.48 -2.89 -10.93
N GLY A 26 2.67 -3.44 -10.83
CA GLY A 26 3.87 -2.91 -11.46
C GLY A 26 4.92 -2.43 -10.49
N GLN A 27 5.40 -1.21 -10.66
CA GLN A 27 6.51 -0.65 -9.89
C GLN A 27 6.14 0.72 -9.33
N VAL A 28 6.46 0.94 -8.05
CA VAL A 28 6.28 2.25 -7.40
C VAL A 28 7.66 2.87 -7.17
N ASP A 29 7.89 4.00 -7.79
CA ASP A 29 9.13 4.74 -7.68
C ASP A 29 8.88 6.24 -7.48
N LEU A 30 9.93 7.04 -7.61
CA LEU A 30 9.85 8.47 -7.38
C LEU A 30 8.87 9.17 -8.33
N THR A 31 8.70 8.64 -9.55
CA THR A 31 7.89 9.32 -10.58
C THR A 31 6.39 9.16 -10.37
N ASN A 32 5.95 8.10 -9.69
CA ASN A 32 4.52 7.81 -9.50
C ASN A 32 4.08 7.76 -8.03
N ARG A 33 4.99 8.00 -7.10
CA ARG A 33 4.67 7.97 -5.67
C ARG A 33 3.57 8.97 -5.30
N ALA A 34 3.61 10.17 -5.87
CA ALA A 34 2.60 11.19 -5.57
C ALA A 34 1.21 10.77 -6.04
N ALA A 35 1.13 10.07 -7.17
CA ALA A 35 -0.15 9.53 -7.65
C ALA A 35 -0.70 8.49 -6.67
N LEU A 36 0.16 7.60 -6.18
CA LEU A 36 -0.25 6.60 -5.19
C LEU A 36 -0.79 7.26 -3.93
N VAL A 37 -0.07 8.21 -3.36
CA VAL A 37 -0.49 8.89 -2.14
C VAL A 37 -1.80 9.64 -2.36
N GLY A 38 -1.93 10.33 -3.49
CA GLY A 38 -3.16 11.05 -3.82
C GLY A 38 -4.38 10.14 -3.89
N HIS A 39 -4.23 8.97 -4.50
CA HIS A 39 -5.34 8.01 -4.58
C HIS A 39 -5.63 7.36 -3.23
N LEU A 40 -4.61 7.12 -2.39
CA LEU A 40 -4.83 6.64 -1.03
C LEU A 40 -5.64 7.65 -0.21
N LEU A 41 -5.30 8.94 -0.31
CA LEU A 41 -6.02 9.99 0.42
C LEU A 41 -7.47 10.11 -0.02
N ALA A 42 -7.78 9.69 -1.24
CA ALA A 42 -9.14 9.72 -1.77
C ALA A 42 -9.97 8.48 -1.40
N VAL A 43 -9.38 7.48 -0.76
CA VAL A 43 -10.14 6.29 -0.34
C VAL A 43 -11.12 6.68 0.75
N ASP A 44 -12.40 6.41 0.50
CA ASP A 44 -13.46 6.66 1.45
C ASP A 44 -14.01 5.32 1.95
N GLY A 45 -13.90 5.09 3.21
CA GLY A 45 -14.31 3.82 3.81
C GLY A 45 -14.32 3.90 5.33
N ALA A 46 -14.24 5.12 5.87
CA ALA A 46 -14.26 5.30 7.32
C ALA A 46 -15.54 4.69 7.92
N PRO A 47 -15.46 4.05 9.09
CA PRO A 47 -14.27 3.89 9.93
C PRO A 47 -13.42 2.64 9.66
N ALA A 48 -13.67 1.93 8.56
CA ALA A 48 -12.94 0.71 8.24
C ALA A 48 -11.46 0.99 7.94
N ASP A 49 -10.62 -0.03 8.08
CA ASP A 49 -9.23 0.05 7.68
C ASP A 49 -9.11 0.27 6.17
N VAL A 50 -8.01 0.87 5.75
CA VAL A 50 -7.69 1.03 4.33
C VAL A 50 -6.81 -0.15 3.92
N THR A 51 -7.19 -0.85 2.86
CA THR A 51 -6.44 -2.00 2.35
C THR A 51 -5.64 -1.61 1.12
N LEU A 52 -4.37 -1.99 1.10
CA LEU A 52 -3.49 -1.78 -0.03
C LEU A 52 -2.96 -3.14 -0.51
N ASP A 53 -3.39 -3.55 -1.69
CA ASP A 53 -2.97 -4.82 -2.28
C ASP A 53 -1.76 -4.59 -3.18
N LEU A 54 -0.60 -5.03 -2.72
CA LEU A 54 0.68 -4.96 -3.43
C LEU A 54 1.11 -6.32 -3.98
N THR A 55 0.21 -7.29 -4.06
CA THR A 55 0.60 -8.65 -4.48
C THR A 55 1.09 -8.72 -5.92
N GLU A 56 0.72 -7.75 -6.75
CA GLU A 56 1.20 -7.65 -8.14
C GLU A 56 2.28 -6.56 -8.31
N VAL A 57 2.80 -6.03 -7.21
CA VAL A 57 3.88 -5.05 -7.26
C VAL A 57 5.21 -5.78 -7.20
N THR A 58 6.08 -5.49 -8.17
CA THR A 58 7.39 -6.13 -8.28
C THR A 58 8.52 -5.28 -7.69
N PHE A 59 8.28 -3.99 -7.48
CA PHE A 59 9.26 -3.08 -6.91
C PHE A 59 8.58 -1.93 -6.18
N LEU A 60 9.06 -1.65 -4.98
CA LEU A 60 8.64 -0.52 -4.15
C LEU A 60 9.89 0.05 -3.50
N ASN A 61 10.23 1.31 -3.79
CA ASN A 61 11.42 1.90 -3.22
C ASN A 61 11.19 2.35 -1.77
N PHE A 62 12.30 2.63 -1.08
CA PHE A 62 12.27 3.04 0.32
C PHE A 62 11.40 4.29 0.54
N ALA A 63 11.56 5.30 -0.30
CA ALA A 63 10.82 6.55 -0.15
C ALA A 63 9.30 6.34 -0.30
N SER A 64 8.90 5.43 -1.18
CA SER A 64 7.48 5.09 -1.35
C SER A 64 6.95 4.36 -0.12
N LEU A 65 7.73 3.44 0.44
CA LEU A 65 7.34 2.77 1.67
C LEU A 65 7.21 3.76 2.84
N HIS A 66 8.15 4.70 2.94
CA HIS A 66 8.07 5.78 3.94
C HIS A 66 6.78 6.59 3.78
N ALA A 67 6.40 6.89 2.54
CA ALA A 67 5.15 7.61 2.27
C ALA A 67 3.91 6.80 2.70
N LEU A 68 3.94 5.48 2.56
CA LEU A 68 2.85 4.61 3.03
C LEU A 68 2.75 4.63 4.55
N VAL A 69 3.88 4.59 5.25
CA VAL A 69 3.90 4.69 6.72
C VAL A 69 3.34 6.04 7.16
N ALA A 70 3.75 7.13 6.51
CA ALA A 70 3.24 8.46 6.81
C ALA A 70 1.73 8.56 6.56
N PHE A 71 1.24 7.95 5.49
CA PHE A 71 -0.19 7.87 5.24
C PHE A 71 -0.91 7.12 6.36
N ALA A 72 -0.38 5.97 6.77
CA ALA A 72 -0.97 5.18 7.86
C ALA A 72 -1.08 6.00 9.14
N GLU A 73 -0.02 6.76 9.46
CA GLU A 73 0.00 7.60 10.65
C GLU A 73 -0.96 8.78 10.57
N SER A 74 -1.39 9.16 9.37
CA SER A 74 -2.37 10.22 9.18
C SER A 74 -3.82 9.76 9.33
N LEU A 75 -4.06 8.46 9.41
CA LEU A 75 -5.40 7.91 9.58
C LEU A 75 -5.96 8.25 10.96
N GLU A 76 -7.28 8.28 11.06
CA GLU A 76 -7.96 8.50 12.33
C GLU A 76 -7.62 7.40 13.33
N PRO A 77 -7.58 7.72 14.63
CA PRO A 77 -7.28 6.71 15.65
C PRO A 77 -8.18 5.47 15.50
N GLY A 78 -7.57 4.30 15.57
CA GLY A 78 -8.26 3.03 15.42
C GLY A 78 -8.31 2.50 14.00
N ARG A 79 -7.97 3.32 12.99
CA ARG A 79 -7.85 2.87 11.60
C ARG A 79 -6.41 2.50 11.30
N ARG A 80 -6.25 1.52 10.45
CA ARG A 80 -4.93 1.03 10.05
C ARG A 80 -4.84 0.93 8.53
N LEU A 81 -3.63 0.99 8.01
CA LEU A 81 -3.34 0.61 6.63
C LEU A 81 -2.94 -0.87 6.62
N VAL A 82 -3.70 -1.68 5.93
CA VAL A 82 -3.44 -3.12 5.80
C VAL A 82 -2.80 -3.37 4.44
N VAL A 83 -1.56 -3.81 4.45
CA VAL A 83 -0.77 -4.01 3.23
C VAL A 83 -0.60 -5.49 2.96
N HIS A 84 -1.06 -5.95 1.80
CA HIS A 84 -0.84 -7.31 1.33
C HIS A 84 0.33 -7.29 0.35
N THR A 85 1.32 -8.14 0.55
CA THR A 85 2.49 -8.20 -0.33
C THR A 85 2.94 -9.65 -0.53
N ARG A 86 3.58 -9.91 -1.68
CA ARG A 86 4.30 -11.16 -1.95
C ARG A 86 5.80 -10.94 -2.02
N THR A 87 6.24 -9.70 -1.90
CA THR A 87 7.65 -9.32 -2.07
C THR A 87 8.32 -9.27 -0.71
N PRO A 88 9.24 -10.21 -0.39
CA PRO A 88 9.91 -10.21 0.91
C PRO A 88 10.65 -8.92 1.22
N ALA A 89 11.10 -8.20 0.20
CA ALA A 89 11.82 -6.94 0.39
C ALA A 89 10.99 -5.90 1.13
N VAL A 90 9.67 -5.86 0.95
CA VAL A 90 8.80 -4.92 1.65
C VAL A 90 8.83 -5.18 3.16
N ALA A 91 8.68 -6.45 3.56
CA ALA A 91 8.73 -6.82 4.97
C ALA A 91 10.12 -6.52 5.57
N GLN A 92 11.18 -6.81 4.81
CA GLN A 92 12.55 -6.55 5.26
C GLN A 92 12.80 -5.06 5.49
N MET A 93 12.33 -4.20 4.59
CA MET A 93 12.45 -2.75 4.75
C MET A 93 11.67 -2.24 5.97
N LEU A 94 10.45 -2.74 6.18
CA LEU A 94 9.65 -2.37 7.35
C LEU A 94 10.38 -2.72 8.64
N ARG A 95 10.91 -3.94 8.73
CA ARG A 95 11.65 -4.38 9.93
C ARG A 95 12.91 -3.58 10.14
N ALA A 96 13.65 -3.33 9.08
CA ALA A 96 14.92 -2.59 9.17
C ALA A 96 14.72 -1.16 9.68
N CYS A 97 13.57 -0.56 9.37
CA CYS A 97 13.24 0.82 9.80
C CYS A 97 12.46 0.85 11.11
N GLY A 98 12.12 -0.29 11.69
CA GLY A 98 11.32 -0.36 12.90
C GLY A 98 9.86 0.03 12.69
N TRP A 99 9.36 -0.06 11.47
CA TRP A 99 7.98 0.31 11.13
C TRP A 99 7.01 -0.86 11.31
N ASP A 100 7.50 -2.02 11.70
CA ASP A 100 6.67 -3.20 12.01
C ASP A 100 6.21 -3.22 13.49
N ARG A 101 6.46 -2.14 14.23
CA ARG A 101 6.07 -2.04 15.64
C ARG A 101 4.56 -1.81 15.77
N PRO A 102 3.95 -2.26 16.90
CA PRO A 102 2.50 -2.10 17.10
C PRO A 102 2.02 -0.64 17.10
N GLU A 103 2.89 0.31 17.46
CA GLU A 103 2.55 1.74 17.49
C GLU A 103 2.34 2.33 16.10
N VAL A 104 2.93 1.71 15.08
CA VAL A 104 2.74 2.14 13.69
C VAL A 104 1.44 1.52 13.18
N PRO A 105 0.45 2.34 12.73
CA PRO A 105 -0.85 1.81 12.31
C PRO A 105 -0.81 1.21 10.91
N LEU A 106 0.14 0.34 10.67
CA LEU A 106 0.31 -0.40 9.43
C LEU A 106 0.42 -1.89 9.77
N THR A 107 -0.44 -2.69 9.16
CA THR A 107 -0.41 -4.14 9.30
C THR A 107 0.07 -4.74 7.99
N LEU A 108 1.11 -5.56 8.06
CA LEU A 108 1.64 -6.24 6.89
C LEU A 108 1.15 -7.68 6.87
N LEU A 109 0.55 -8.07 5.74
CA LEU A 109 0.15 -9.45 5.49
C LEU A 109 0.98 -9.96 4.31
N GLU A 110 1.87 -10.89 4.60
CA GLU A 110 2.69 -11.52 3.57
C GLU A 110 1.97 -12.73 3.02
N GLU A 111 1.77 -12.74 1.70
CA GLU A 111 1.20 -13.91 1.04
C GLU A 111 2.34 -14.80 0.58
N ILE A 112 2.36 -16.01 1.10
CA ILE A 112 3.34 -17.03 0.73
C ILE A 112 2.69 -17.88 -0.34
N THR A 113 3.35 -17.95 -1.50
CA THR A 113 2.91 -18.85 -2.56
C THR A 113 3.64 -20.16 -2.41
N ASP A 114 2.89 -21.22 -2.09
CA ASP A 114 3.43 -22.56 -2.09
C ASP A 114 3.32 -23.15 -3.50
N ASP A 115 4.43 -23.40 -4.10
CA ASP A 115 4.48 -24.07 -5.39
C ASP A 115 4.95 -25.50 -5.22
#